data_67bb2d38acc2678df95cb14c585a9ff2
#
_entry.id   67bb2d38acc2678df95cb14c585a9ff2
#
_cell.length_a   1.000
_cell.length_b   1.000
_cell.length_c   1.000
_cell.angle_alpha   90.00
_cell.angle_beta   90.00
_cell.angle_gamma   90.00
#
_symmetry.space_group_name_H-M   'P 1'
#
loop_
_entity.id
_entity.type
_entity.pdbx_description
1 polymer ?
#
loop_
_entity_poly.entity_id
_entity_poly.type
_entity_poly.pdbx_seq_one_letter_code
_entity_poly.pdbx_strand_id
1 'polypeptide(L)'
;VRIDFWKLTSHEIQRDVLGDDGVVKTSVTIDFDESEEPVATSPEDEDMKRAGEVIDGLVVTANDTTSKNTSEKASTVEEPLSQPEEEPEKTPVTISAPKSVPKQIPVSVSSEEIEQLVKDFKRSCNDYHVNLKECNAGDTVVGPSVIRIKFKLARGQALQGLTSHLEDIGREMKRSGVIVQPIPNSDELLLDVPRLQREKVLFSDVIEKLPPVTSPEQLFFPLGRTPNGRDLIEDLGQMPHMLVGGSTGSGKSVFLFTMLATLLMTHPHKEDLQLVLSSSKLEDFIHFEGLPHLYSGAIISDATEATKVIKDVIFEESERRGRLLAEARVANIIEYNKKAEKQLEPIVVVIDEFADLADQLETKKERDAFFKPVQRIAQAGRSRGIHLVICTQRPEAKLVPPTTKAQLNGRVALRVNDGISSRMIIEAPDAQYLQKHGDMIYRNSDTLERAQGYLIEIPELDEIVQRVKDQNK
;
A
#
# COMPACT_ATOMS: atom_id res chain seq x y z
N VAL A 1 -15.64 35.42 -15.37
CA VAL A 1 -16.90 35.50 -14.62
C VAL A 1 -16.53 35.59 -13.14
N ARG A 2 -16.88 36.68 -12.51
CA ARG A 2 -16.65 36.92 -11.08
C ARG A 2 -17.74 36.19 -10.34
N ILE A 3 -17.40 35.15 -9.56
CA ILE A 3 -18.35 34.39 -8.74
C ILE A 3 -18.30 35.01 -7.34
N ASP A 4 -19.38 35.66 -6.92
CA ASP A 4 -19.54 36.13 -5.54
C ASP A 4 -20.02 34.95 -4.68
N PHE A 5 -19.11 34.27 -4.04
CA PHE A 5 -19.37 33.08 -3.20
C PHE A 5 -20.35 33.31 -2.03
N TRP A 6 -20.58 34.55 -1.64
CA TRP A 6 -21.44 34.95 -0.51
C TRP A 6 -22.94 35.03 -0.84
N LYS A 7 -23.37 34.69 -2.09
CA LYS A 7 -24.77 34.79 -2.54
C LYS A 7 -25.30 33.49 -3.14
N LEU A 8 -24.62 32.36 -2.93
CA LEU A 8 -25.03 31.08 -3.49
C LEU A 8 -25.90 30.34 -2.48
N THR A 9 -27.12 30.00 -2.88
CA THR A 9 -28.13 29.29 -2.07
C THR A 9 -28.41 27.85 -2.55
N SER A 10 -27.85 27.42 -3.69
CA SER A 10 -28.02 26.06 -4.17
C SER A 10 -26.89 25.58 -5.09
N HIS A 11 -26.64 24.26 -5.18
CA HIS A 11 -25.67 23.73 -6.12
C HIS A 11 -26.31 22.68 -7.05
N GLU A 12 -26.33 22.99 -8.34
CA GLU A 12 -26.69 22.06 -9.40
C GLU A 12 -25.68 22.20 -10.54
N ILE A 13 -25.07 21.11 -10.98
CA ILE A 13 -24.17 21.11 -12.12
C ILE A 13 -24.98 20.71 -13.34
N GLN A 14 -25.39 21.68 -14.16
CA GLN A 14 -25.96 21.43 -15.49
C GLN A 14 -24.85 21.54 -16.56
N ARG A 15 -24.73 20.51 -17.37
CA ARG A 15 -23.93 20.56 -18.60
C ARG A 15 -24.85 20.97 -19.75
N ASP A 16 -24.77 22.18 -20.21
CA ASP A 16 -25.38 22.58 -21.47
C ASP A 16 -24.43 22.29 -22.64
N VAL A 17 -25.00 21.67 -23.65
CA VAL A 17 -24.28 21.20 -24.84
C VAL A 17 -24.45 22.22 -25.95
N LEU A 18 -23.33 22.72 -26.49
CA LEU A 18 -23.13 23.37 -27.78
C LEU A 18 -24.24 24.33 -28.27
N GLY A 19 -23.95 25.62 -28.22
CA GLY A 19 -24.61 26.62 -29.06
C GLY A 19 -24.08 26.55 -30.53
N ASP A 20 -24.84 27.10 -31.45
CA ASP A 20 -24.57 27.13 -32.90
C ASP A 20 -23.24 27.82 -33.32
N ASP A 21 -22.53 28.41 -32.35
CA ASP A 21 -21.23 29.09 -32.51
C ASP A 21 -20.02 28.24 -32.06
N GLY A 22 -20.24 27.00 -31.61
CA GLY A 22 -19.17 26.08 -31.22
C GLY A 22 -18.50 26.39 -29.85
N VAL A 23 -19.04 27.31 -29.07
CA VAL A 23 -18.49 27.70 -27.76
C VAL A 23 -19.17 26.89 -26.65
N VAL A 24 -18.40 26.14 -25.87
CA VAL A 24 -18.88 25.42 -24.69
C VAL A 24 -19.15 26.41 -23.56
N LYS A 25 -20.41 26.60 -23.17
CA LYS A 25 -20.80 27.36 -21.99
C LYS A 25 -21.08 26.37 -20.85
N THR A 26 -20.28 26.44 -19.80
CA THR A 26 -20.50 25.66 -18.58
C THR A 26 -21.02 26.60 -17.50
N SER A 27 -22.26 26.39 -17.01
CA SER A 27 -22.75 27.05 -15.82
C SER A 27 -22.67 26.10 -14.64
N VAL A 28 -22.11 26.58 -13.53
CA VAL A 28 -22.06 25.83 -12.26
C VAL A 28 -22.89 26.62 -11.25
N THR A 29 -23.96 26.00 -10.76
CA THR A 29 -24.77 26.52 -9.64
C THR A 29 -24.45 25.68 -8.41
N ILE A 30 -24.12 26.30 -7.29
CA ILE A 30 -23.77 25.60 -6.03
C ILE A 30 -24.78 26.02 -4.95
N ASP A 31 -25.57 25.06 -4.43
CA ASP A 31 -26.52 25.27 -3.34
C ASP A 31 -25.87 24.98 -1.98
N PHE A 32 -26.07 25.82 -0.99
CA PHE A 32 -25.64 25.59 0.39
C PHE A 32 -26.88 25.44 1.29
N ASP A 33 -26.83 24.46 2.21
CA ASP A 33 -27.90 24.22 3.18
C ASP A 33 -27.91 25.32 4.25
N GLU A 34 -29.06 25.96 4.46
CA GLU A 34 -29.26 27.09 5.35
C GLU A 34 -29.24 26.73 6.86
N SER A 35 -28.80 25.55 7.26
CA SER A 35 -28.92 25.08 8.65
C SER A 35 -27.80 25.46 9.61
N GLU A 36 -26.75 26.21 9.20
CA GLU A 36 -25.70 26.67 10.11
C GLU A 36 -25.52 28.20 10.10
N GLU A 37 -25.90 28.84 11.22
CA GLU A 37 -25.58 30.26 11.46
C GLU A 37 -24.07 30.47 11.62
N PRO A 38 -23.47 31.53 11.03
CA PRO A 38 -22.04 31.79 11.15
C PRO A 38 -21.68 32.31 12.53
N VAL A 39 -20.86 31.58 13.25
CA VAL A 39 -20.20 32.08 14.47
C VAL A 39 -19.07 33.05 14.06
N ALA A 40 -19.28 34.31 14.35
CA ALA A 40 -18.27 35.36 14.17
C ALA A 40 -17.17 35.22 15.21
N THR A 41 -15.92 34.91 14.81
CA THR A 41 -14.72 35.26 15.59
C THR A 41 -13.45 35.24 14.76
N SER A 42 -12.71 36.34 14.85
CA SER A 42 -11.26 36.54 14.92
C SER A 42 -10.49 37.07 13.66
N PRO A 43 -9.35 37.72 13.86
CA PRO A 43 -8.77 38.71 12.95
C PRO A 43 -7.80 38.12 11.90
N GLU A 44 -8.27 37.13 11.13
CA GLU A 44 -7.52 36.51 10.01
C GLU A 44 -8.05 36.96 8.62
N ASP A 45 -8.94 37.93 8.58
CA ASP A 45 -9.60 38.39 7.34
C ASP A 45 -8.68 39.22 6.39
N GLU A 46 -7.46 39.56 6.77
CA GLU A 46 -6.56 40.29 5.89
C GLU A 46 -5.79 39.43 4.90
N ASP A 47 -5.55 38.16 5.21
CA ASP A 47 -4.82 37.27 4.30
C ASP A 47 -5.70 36.66 3.18
N MET A 48 -7.01 36.63 3.36
CA MET A 48 -7.94 36.20 2.32
C MET A 48 -8.20 37.22 1.22
N LYS A 49 -7.96 38.51 1.48
CA LYS A 49 -8.05 39.56 0.45
C LYS A 49 -6.92 39.50 -0.57
N ARG A 50 -5.76 38.94 -0.20
CA ARG A 50 -4.62 38.74 -1.12
C ARG A 50 -4.78 37.57 -2.07
N ALA A 51 -5.58 36.56 -1.71
CA ALA A 51 -5.84 35.40 -2.57
C ALA A 51 -6.77 35.71 -3.76
N GLY A 52 -7.54 36.79 -3.70
CA GLY A 52 -8.44 37.20 -4.77
C GLY A 52 -7.78 37.89 -5.96
N GLU A 53 -6.55 38.41 -5.81
CA GLU A 53 -5.84 39.14 -6.87
C GLU A 53 -5.01 38.28 -7.81
N VAL A 54 -4.84 36.97 -7.53
CA VAL A 54 -3.95 36.05 -8.31
C VAL A 54 -4.68 35.29 -9.43
N ILE A 55 -6.01 35.41 -9.54
CA ILE A 55 -6.79 34.59 -10.51
C ILE A 55 -7.10 35.36 -11.82
N ASP A 56 -6.77 36.63 -11.95
CA ASP A 56 -7.11 37.43 -13.14
C ASP A 56 -6.21 37.17 -14.37
N GLY A 57 -5.30 36.23 -14.35
CA GLY A 57 -4.29 35.98 -15.40
C GLY A 57 -4.37 34.64 -16.16
N LEU A 58 -5.37 33.81 -15.96
CA LEU A 58 -5.43 32.50 -16.64
C LEU A 58 -6.27 32.55 -17.93
N VAL A 59 -5.63 32.83 -19.05
CA VAL A 59 -6.19 32.61 -20.39
C VAL A 59 -5.82 31.20 -20.84
N VAL A 60 -6.81 30.32 -20.91
CA VAL A 60 -6.64 28.98 -21.49
C VAL A 60 -6.92 29.07 -22.99
N THR A 61 -5.89 29.00 -23.82
CA THR A 61 -6.02 28.80 -25.27
C THR A 61 -6.02 27.31 -25.59
N ALA A 62 -7.13 26.81 -26.12
CA ALA A 62 -7.19 25.47 -26.70
C ALA A 62 -6.67 25.55 -28.16
N ASN A 63 -5.63 24.79 -28.49
CA ASN A 63 -5.16 24.59 -29.85
C ASN A 63 -5.82 23.32 -30.42
N ASP A 64 -6.68 23.52 -31.42
CA ASP A 64 -7.13 22.49 -32.34
C ASP A 64 -6.07 22.31 -33.42
N THR A 65 -5.61 21.07 -33.61
CA THR A 65 -4.81 20.67 -34.74
C THR A 65 -5.59 19.67 -35.60
N THR A 66 -6.21 20.18 -36.67
CA THR A 66 -6.67 19.37 -37.81
C THR A 66 -5.59 19.33 -38.88
N SER A 67 -5.21 18.10 -39.21
CA SER A 67 -4.28 17.76 -40.30
C SER A 67 -4.89 18.01 -41.66
N LYS A 68 -4.10 18.55 -42.61
CA LYS A 68 -4.26 18.30 -44.05
C LYS A 68 -2.90 18.08 -44.69
N ASN A 69 -2.79 16.94 -45.36
CA ASN A 69 -1.72 16.54 -46.28
C ASN A 69 -1.59 17.49 -47.45
N THR A 70 -0.38 17.81 -47.85
CA THR A 70 -0.01 17.88 -49.29
C THR A 70 1.50 17.64 -49.43
N SER A 71 1.79 16.78 -50.40
CA SER A 71 3.11 16.33 -50.85
C SER A 71 3.83 17.40 -51.65
N GLU A 72 5.16 17.55 -51.46
CA GLU A 72 6.07 17.89 -52.54
C GLU A 72 7.50 17.41 -52.25
N LYS A 73 8.11 16.81 -53.31
CA LYS A 73 9.47 16.28 -53.34
C LYS A 73 10.50 17.40 -53.49
N ALA A 74 11.59 17.33 -52.76
CA ALA A 74 12.88 17.80 -53.25
C ALA A 74 14.02 17.00 -52.63
N SER A 75 14.83 16.45 -53.47
CA SER A 75 16.07 15.72 -53.23
C SER A 75 17.21 16.67 -52.88
N THR A 76 18.07 16.32 -51.92
CA THR A 76 19.54 16.58 -52.07
C THR A 76 20.34 15.93 -50.92
N VAL A 77 21.24 15.05 -51.28
CA VAL A 77 22.62 14.75 -50.85
C VAL A 77 22.88 14.45 -49.34
N GLU A 78 23.26 13.21 -49.14
CA GLU A 78 23.84 12.64 -47.89
C GLU A 78 25.30 13.09 -47.69
N GLU A 79 25.62 13.47 -46.46
CA GLU A 79 26.95 13.34 -45.86
C GLU A 79 26.82 12.53 -44.58
N PRO A 80 27.71 11.58 -44.24
CA PRO A 80 27.54 10.68 -43.13
C PRO A 80 28.02 11.34 -41.82
N LEU A 81 27.10 11.62 -40.93
CA LEU A 81 27.40 11.95 -39.53
C LEU A 81 27.73 10.66 -38.77
N SER A 82 28.88 10.65 -38.13
CA SER A 82 29.37 9.66 -37.19
C SER A 82 28.30 9.29 -36.13
N GLN A 83 28.09 8.00 -35.97
CA GLN A 83 27.25 7.42 -34.91
C GLN A 83 27.79 7.82 -33.54
N PRO A 84 26.92 8.23 -32.58
CA PRO A 84 27.33 8.30 -31.17
C PRO A 84 27.58 6.87 -30.66
N GLU A 85 28.70 6.64 -30.01
CA GLU A 85 28.96 5.42 -29.26
C GLU A 85 27.83 5.23 -28.24
N GLU A 86 27.09 4.12 -28.34
CA GLU A 86 26.14 3.67 -27.33
C GLU A 86 26.93 3.39 -26.04
N GLU A 87 26.71 4.19 -25.00
CA GLU A 87 27.10 3.82 -23.63
C GLU A 87 26.40 2.51 -23.26
N PRO A 88 27.09 1.57 -22.60
CA PRO A 88 26.50 0.29 -22.25
C PRO A 88 25.30 0.49 -21.33
N GLU A 89 24.11 0.09 -21.80
CA GLU A 89 22.92 -0.06 -20.98
C GLU A 89 23.28 -0.82 -19.69
N LYS A 90 23.16 -0.16 -18.53
CA LYS A 90 23.31 -0.81 -17.23
C LYS A 90 22.21 -1.86 -17.10
N THR A 91 22.53 -3.09 -17.39
CA THR A 91 21.66 -4.23 -17.09
C THR A 91 21.41 -4.27 -15.59
N PRO A 92 20.15 -4.32 -15.13
CA PRO A 92 19.86 -4.39 -13.70
C PRO A 92 20.48 -5.66 -13.11
N VAL A 93 21.38 -5.49 -12.15
CA VAL A 93 22.04 -6.59 -11.45
C VAL A 93 21.11 -7.08 -10.36
N THR A 94 20.32 -8.10 -10.65
CA THR A 94 19.50 -8.78 -9.64
C THR A 94 20.33 -9.91 -8.99
N ILE A 95 20.36 -9.94 -7.66
CA ILE A 95 21.02 -11.05 -6.92
C ILE A 95 20.20 -12.33 -7.13
N SER A 96 20.87 -13.42 -7.54
CA SER A 96 20.22 -14.73 -7.71
C SER A 96 19.64 -15.21 -6.38
N ALA A 97 18.49 -15.90 -6.45
CA ALA A 97 17.87 -16.52 -5.28
C ALA A 97 18.85 -17.46 -4.53
N PRO A 98 18.76 -17.54 -3.18
CA PRO A 98 19.55 -18.50 -2.39
C PRO A 98 19.29 -19.94 -2.83
N LYS A 99 20.27 -20.83 -2.65
CA LYS A 99 20.14 -22.24 -2.99
C LYS A 99 19.01 -22.88 -2.21
N SER A 100 18.06 -23.45 -2.91
CA SER A 100 16.74 -23.93 -2.51
C SER A 100 16.65 -24.61 -1.14
N VAL A 101 15.72 -24.11 -0.32
CA VAL A 101 15.09 -24.87 0.78
C VAL A 101 14.34 -26.05 0.17
N PRO A 102 14.37 -27.25 0.78
CA PRO A 102 13.66 -28.43 0.26
C PRO A 102 12.19 -28.12 0.03
N LYS A 103 11.70 -28.41 -1.20
CA LYS A 103 10.27 -28.24 -1.52
C LYS A 103 9.44 -29.10 -0.56
N GLN A 104 8.56 -28.45 0.19
CA GLN A 104 7.63 -29.17 1.06
C GLN A 104 6.62 -29.93 0.21
N ILE A 105 6.26 -31.13 0.67
CA ILE A 105 5.18 -31.92 0.08
C ILE A 105 3.88 -31.18 0.36
N PRO A 106 3.08 -30.77 -0.67
CA PRO A 106 1.81 -30.11 -0.46
C PRO A 106 0.91 -30.94 0.43
N VAL A 107 0.37 -30.36 1.49
CA VAL A 107 -0.63 -31.03 2.34
C VAL A 107 -1.95 -31.02 1.59
N SER A 108 -2.32 -32.10 0.95
CA SER A 108 -3.58 -32.20 0.23
C SER A 108 -4.76 -32.27 1.19
N VAL A 109 -5.81 -31.52 0.90
CA VAL A 109 -7.12 -31.63 1.54
C VAL A 109 -7.93 -32.65 0.74
N SER A 110 -8.50 -33.65 1.39
CA SER A 110 -9.27 -34.70 0.68
C SER A 110 -10.63 -34.16 0.21
N SER A 111 -11.16 -34.77 -0.85
CA SER A 111 -12.52 -34.42 -1.34
C SER A 111 -13.58 -34.67 -0.27
N GLU A 112 -13.40 -35.74 0.54
CA GLU A 112 -14.31 -36.06 1.64
C GLU A 112 -14.30 -34.95 2.72
N GLU A 113 -13.14 -34.37 3.03
CA GLU A 113 -13.04 -33.27 3.99
C GLU A 113 -13.78 -32.02 3.45
N ILE A 114 -13.65 -31.70 2.17
CA ILE A 114 -14.34 -30.59 1.53
C ILE A 114 -15.86 -30.82 1.56
N GLU A 115 -16.33 -31.99 1.17
CA GLU A 115 -17.75 -32.34 1.20
C GLU A 115 -18.32 -32.25 2.62
N GLN A 116 -17.58 -32.75 3.61
CA GLN A 116 -17.98 -32.66 5.00
C GLN A 116 -18.06 -31.22 5.49
N LEU A 117 -17.07 -30.37 5.16
CA LEU A 117 -17.10 -28.93 5.51
C LEU A 117 -18.31 -28.22 4.91
N VAL A 118 -18.63 -28.48 3.63
CA VAL A 118 -19.81 -27.89 2.97
C VAL A 118 -21.09 -28.38 3.63
N LYS A 119 -21.17 -29.66 3.99
CA LYS A 119 -22.32 -30.23 4.69
C LYS A 119 -22.50 -29.62 6.09
N ASP A 120 -21.42 -29.49 6.84
CA ASP A 120 -21.45 -28.91 8.18
C ASP A 120 -21.85 -27.42 8.11
N PHE A 121 -21.30 -26.66 7.16
CA PHE A 121 -21.69 -25.26 6.94
C PHE A 121 -23.20 -25.11 6.63
N LYS A 122 -23.72 -25.93 5.70
CA LYS A 122 -25.16 -25.93 5.35
C LYS A 122 -26.04 -26.26 6.55
N ARG A 123 -25.66 -27.26 7.36
CA ARG A 123 -26.37 -27.63 8.57
C ARG A 123 -26.40 -26.49 9.57
N SER A 124 -25.23 -25.94 9.92
CA SER A 124 -25.14 -24.84 10.88
C SER A 124 -25.88 -23.58 10.40
N CYS A 125 -25.80 -23.22 9.12
CA CYS A 125 -26.61 -22.12 8.57
C CYS A 125 -28.13 -22.36 8.78
N ASN A 126 -28.59 -23.59 8.54
CA ASN A 126 -30.02 -23.93 8.73
C ASN A 126 -30.43 -23.86 10.20
N ASP A 127 -29.56 -24.30 11.12
CA ASP A 127 -29.82 -24.25 12.57
C ASP A 127 -29.95 -22.80 13.10
N TYR A 128 -29.25 -21.86 12.47
CA TYR A 128 -29.35 -20.40 12.74
C TYR A 128 -30.33 -19.67 11.81
N HIS A 129 -31.22 -20.39 11.10
CA HIS A 129 -32.20 -19.83 10.17
C HIS A 129 -31.60 -18.97 9.04
N VAL A 130 -30.37 -19.25 8.65
CA VAL A 130 -29.69 -18.66 7.49
C VAL A 130 -29.89 -19.57 6.28
N ASN A 131 -30.75 -19.15 5.37
CA ASN A 131 -31.07 -19.95 4.19
C ASN A 131 -30.05 -19.70 3.07
N LEU A 132 -29.46 -20.77 2.57
CA LEU A 132 -28.54 -20.74 1.43
C LEU A 132 -29.31 -21.11 0.15
N LYS A 133 -29.02 -20.39 -0.95
CA LYS A 133 -29.51 -20.71 -2.29
C LYS A 133 -28.60 -21.75 -2.98
N GLU A 134 -27.31 -21.48 -2.96
CA GLU A 134 -26.27 -22.27 -3.62
C GLU A 134 -25.06 -22.40 -2.69
N CYS A 135 -24.54 -23.60 -2.58
CA CYS A 135 -23.28 -23.90 -1.86
C CYS A 135 -22.86 -25.31 -2.24
N ASN A 136 -21.83 -25.49 -3.05
CA ASN A 136 -21.42 -26.77 -3.56
C ASN A 136 -19.94 -27.03 -3.31
N ALA A 137 -19.57 -28.30 -3.08
CA ALA A 137 -18.19 -28.70 -2.88
C ALA A 137 -17.32 -28.43 -4.13
N GLY A 138 -17.89 -28.53 -5.33
CA GLY A 138 -17.20 -28.23 -6.59
C GLY A 138 -16.81 -26.75 -6.77
N ASP A 139 -17.41 -25.84 -6.02
CA ASP A 139 -17.12 -24.40 -6.04
C ASP A 139 -16.09 -24.01 -4.96
N THR A 140 -15.30 -24.97 -4.49
CA THR A 140 -14.33 -24.82 -3.39
C THR A 140 -12.91 -24.73 -3.94
N VAL A 141 -12.14 -23.80 -3.37
CA VAL A 141 -10.71 -23.64 -3.66
C VAL A 141 -9.90 -23.88 -2.40
N VAL A 142 -8.86 -24.70 -2.51
CA VAL A 142 -7.95 -25.00 -1.40
C VAL A 142 -6.73 -24.10 -1.51
N GLY A 143 -6.66 -23.09 -0.64
CA GLY A 143 -5.52 -22.19 -0.52
C GLY A 143 -4.51 -22.67 0.54
N PRO A 144 -3.39 -21.95 0.72
CA PRO A 144 -2.34 -22.35 1.66
C PRO A 144 -2.80 -22.33 3.13
N SER A 145 -3.60 -21.36 3.54
CA SER A 145 -4.05 -21.18 4.93
C SER A 145 -5.54 -21.46 5.13
N VAL A 146 -6.35 -21.40 4.07
CA VAL A 146 -7.81 -21.53 4.15
C VAL A 146 -8.35 -22.40 3.01
N ILE A 147 -9.53 -22.99 3.26
CA ILE A 147 -10.41 -23.57 2.26
C ILE A 147 -11.48 -22.53 1.97
N ARG A 148 -11.55 -22.05 0.74
CA ARG A 148 -12.49 -21.01 0.30
C ARG A 148 -13.68 -21.66 -0.39
N ILE A 149 -14.86 -21.49 0.17
CA ILE A 149 -16.12 -22.03 -0.35
C ILE A 149 -16.93 -20.88 -0.92
N LYS A 150 -17.33 -20.98 -2.18
CA LYS A 150 -18.22 -20.02 -2.81
C LYS A 150 -19.69 -20.43 -2.57
N PHE A 151 -20.53 -19.44 -2.20
CA PHE A 151 -21.94 -19.71 -1.89
C PHE A 151 -22.82 -18.49 -2.17
N LYS A 152 -24.15 -18.69 -2.16
CA LYS A 152 -25.16 -17.63 -2.28
C LYS A 152 -26.21 -17.76 -1.18
N LEU A 153 -26.63 -16.62 -0.64
CA LEU A 153 -27.77 -16.55 0.27
C LEU A 153 -29.09 -16.66 -0.51
N ALA A 154 -30.12 -17.18 0.14
CA ALA A 154 -31.49 -17.18 -0.42
C ALA A 154 -31.99 -15.73 -0.57
N ARG A 155 -32.89 -15.51 -1.53
CA ARG A 155 -33.46 -14.20 -1.79
C ARG A 155 -34.15 -13.63 -0.55
N GLY A 156 -33.78 -12.38 -0.20
CA GLY A 156 -34.30 -11.71 1.00
C GLY A 156 -33.53 -11.99 2.29
N GLN A 157 -32.53 -12.88 2.25
CA GLN A 157 -31.65 -13.13 3.38
C GLN A 157 -30.56 -12.05 3.44
N ALA A 158 -30.44 -11.36 4.58
CA ALA A 158 -29.40 -10.35 4.80
C ALA A 158 -28.08 -11.00 5.21
N LEU A 159 -26.95 -10.49 4.69
CA LEU A 159 -25.60 -10.92 5.08
C LEU A 159 -25.35 -10.78 6.59
N GLN A 160 -25.90 -9.73 7.21
CA GLN A 160 -25.79 -9.50 8.64
C GLN A 160 -26.34 -10.67 9.48
N GLY A 161 -27.40 -11.34 8.99
CA GLY A 161 -27.93 -12.55 9.64
C GLY A 161 -26.91 -13.67 9.72
N LEU A 162 -26.09 -13.86 8.68
CA LEU A 162 -25.00 -14.82 8.69
C LEU A 162 -23.83 -14.37 9.55
N THR A 163 -23.38 -13.12 9.38
CA THR A 163 -22.18 -12.62 10.07
C THR A 163 -22.35 -12.53 11.58
N SER A 164 -23.57 -12.32 12.09
CA SER A 164 -23.85 -12.31 13.54
C SER A 164 -23.69 -13.69 14.20
N HIS A 165 -23.81 -14.77 13.44
CA HIS A 165 -23.67 -16.16 13.93
C HIS A 165 -22.39 -16.86 13.45
N LEU A 166 -21.46 -16.12 12.80
CA LEU A 166 -20.32 -16.72 12.13
C LEU A 166 -19.36 -17.43 13.10
N GLU A 167 -19.20 -16.89 14.31
CA GLU A 167 -18.38 -17.55 15.35
C GLU A 167 -19.01 -18.87 15.83
N ASP A 168 -20.32 -18.89 16.00
CA ASP A 168 -21.05 -20.10 16.40
C ASP A 168 -21.02 -21.14 15.30
N ILE A 169 -21.26 -20.74 14.05
CA ILE A 169 -21.15 -21.59 12.87
C ILE A 169 -19.71 -22.17 12.79
N GLY A 170 -18.69 -21.35 12.96
CA GLY A 170 -17.31 -21.81 12.97
C GLY A 170 -17.01 -22.82 14.08
N ARG A 171 -17.59 -22.63 15.28
CA ARG A 171 -17.47 -23.58 16.40
C ARG A 171 -18.11 -24.92 16.08
N GLU A 172 -19.31 -24.93 15.49
CA GLU A 172 -19.98 -26.16 15.06
C GLU A 172 -19.21 -26.89 13.97
N MET A 173 -18.61 -26.15 13.04
CA MET A 173 -17.71 -26.71 12.02
C MET A 173 -16.35 -27.14 12.58
N LYS A 174 -16.08 -26.93 13.88
CA LYS A 174 -14.78 -27.16 14.54
C LYS A 174 -13.65 -26.39 13.87
N ARG A 175 -13.93 -25.18 13.40
CA ARG A 175 -13.00 -24.24 12.78
C ARG A 175 -13.17 -22.87 13.42
N SER A 176 -12.13 -22.34 14.04
CA SER A 176 -12.12 -20.96 14.54
C SER A 176 -11.55 -20.01 13.50
N GLY A 177 -12.08 -18.78 13.44
CA GLY A 177 -11.58 -17.77 12.51
C GLY A 177 -12.11 -17.94 11.08
N VAL A 178 -13.34 -18.38 10.96
CA VAL A 178 -14.09 -18.37 9.69
C VAL A 178 -14.45 -16.93 9.33
N ILE A 179 -14.25 -16.57 8.07
CA ILE A 179 -14.52 -15.20 7.56
C ILE A 179 -15.42 -15.30 6.33
N VAL A 180 -16.37 -14.39 6.21
CA VAL A 180 -17.21 -14.24 5.01
C VAL A 180 -16.88 -12.93 4.31
N GLN A 181 -16.60 -13.00 3.02
CA GLN A 181 -16.31 -11.84 2.19
C GLN A 181 -17.29 -11.75 1.02
N PRO A 182 -17.91 -10.59 0.77
CA PRO A 182 -18.71 -10.38 -0.44
C PRO A 182 -17.79 -10.24 -1.67
N ILE A 183 -18.24 -10.77 -2.81
CA ILE A 183 -17.61 -10.49 -4.10
C ILE A 183 -18.21 -9.20 -4.65
N PRO A 184 -17.40 -8.18 -4.98
CA PRO A 184 -17.89 -6.91 -5.54
C PRO A 184 -18.77 -7.15 -6.78
N ASN A 185 -19.91 -6.45 -6.85
CA ASN A 185 -20.85 -6.52 -7.97
C ASN A 185 -21.45 -7.93 -8.25
N SER A 186 -21.51 -8.79 -7.22
CA SER A 186 -22.06 -10.15 -7.31
C SER A 186 -22.98 -10.45 -6.13
N ASP A 187 -23.91 -11.41 -6.31
CA ASP A 187 -24.69 -12.03 -5.24
C ASP A 187 -23.93 -13.19 -4.55
N GLU A 188 -22.71 -13.47 -5.01
CA GLU A 188 -21.86 -14.51 -4.50
C GLU A 188 -21.06 -14.04 -3.29
N LEU A 189 -20.87 -14.96 -2.35
CA LEU A 189 -20.10 -14.78 -1.12
C LEU A 189 -18.98 -15.82 -1.05
N LEU A 190 -17.90 -15.45 -0.41
CA LEU A 190 -16.77 -16.35 -0.13
C LEU A 190 -16.72 -16.63 1.36
N LEU A 191 -16.77 -17.91 1.72
CA LEU A 191 -16.52 -18.41 3.07
C LEU A 191 -15.09 -18.93 3.15
N ASP A 192 -14.24 -18.27 3.90
CA ASP A 192 -12.86 -18.71 4.17
C ASP A 192 -12.83 -19.51 5.47
N VAL A 193 -12.64 -20.80 5.36
CA VAL A 193 -12.54 -21.75 6.48
C VAL A 193 -11.07 -22.09 6.72
N PRO A 194 -10.49 -21.80 7.90
CA PRO A 194 -9.10 -22.14 8.20
C PRO A 194 -8.78 -23.61 8.06
N ARG A 195 -7.65 -23.93 7.44
CA ARG A 195 -7.14 -25.30 7.34
C ARG A 195 -6.63 -25.80 8.69
N LEU A 196 -6.81 -27.09 8.98
CA LEU A 196 -6.22 -27.72 10.17
C LEU A 196 -4.69 -27.80 10.05
N GLN A 197 -4.22 -28.14 8.86
CA GLN A 197 -2.80 -28.17 8.53
C GLN A 197 -2.56 -27.16 7.42
N ARG A 198 -1.89 -26.05 7.76
CA ARG A 198 -1.56 -24.98 6.82
C ARG A 198 -0.29 -25.33 6.05
N GLU A 199 -0.25 -24.90 4.82
CA GLU A 199 0.92 -24.96 3.97
C GLU A 199 1.80 -23.73 4.22
N LYS A 200 3.11 -23.93 4.35
CA LYS A 200 4.06 -22.82 4.35
C LYS A 200 4.23 -22.32 2.92
N VAL A 201 4.16 -21.04 2.73
CA VAL A 201 4.45 -20.39 1.44
C VAL A 201 5.86 -19.82 1.54
N LEU A 202 6.81 -20.40 0.81
CA LEU A 202 8.21 -20.04 0.94
C LEU A 202 8.54 -18.80 0.12
N PHE A 203 9.47 -17.99 0.64
CA PHE A 203 9.97 -16.80 -0.05
C PHE A 203 10.60 -17.17 -1.39
N SER A 204 11.34 -18.26 -1.46
CA SER A 204 11.90 -18.79 -2.71
C SER A 204 10.87 -19.08 -3.81
N ASP A 205 9.60 -19.35 -3.46
CA ASP A 205 8.54 -19.63 -4.44
C ASP A 205 8.08 -18.40 -5.25
N VAL A 206 8.39 -17.20 -4.78
CA VAL A 206 7.91 -15.95 -5.39
C VAL A 206 9.02 -15.13 -6.04
N ILE A 207 10.26 -15.30 -5.63
CA ILE A 207 11.38 -14.50 -6.13
C ILE A 207 11.51 -14.56 -7.64
N GLU A 208 11.39 -15.76 -8.25
CA GLU A 208 11.46 -15.94 -9.71
C GLU A 208 10.27 -15.33 -10.47
N LYS A 209 9.21 -14.94 -9.74
CA LYS A 209 8.00 -14.36 -10.32
C LYS A 209 7.91 -12.85 -10.17
N LEU A 210 8.91 -12.24 -9.53
CA LEU A 210 8.96 -10.78 -9.41
C LEU A 210 9.08 -10.15 -10.80
N PRO A 211 8.38 -9.04 -11.05
CA PRO A 211 8.59 -8.28 -12.27
C PRO A 211 10.05 -7.80 -12.35
N PRO A 212 10.62 -7.73 -13.56
CA PRO A 212 11.97 -7.16 -13.72
C PRO A 212 11.97 -5.68 -13.34
N VAL A 213 12.95 -5.28 -12.55
CA VAL A 213 13.17 -3.86 -12.23
C VAL A 213 13.87 -3.20 -13.42
N THR A 214 13.24 -2.19 -13.98
CA THR A 214 13.75 -1.43 -15.15
C THR A 214 14.15 0.00 -14.78
N SER A 215 13.79 0.46 -13.57
CA SER A 215 14.21 1.75 -13.05
C SER A 215 14.31 1.70 -11.52
N PRO A 216 15.18 2.52 -10.88
CA PRO A 216 15.39 2.49 -9.42
C PRO A 216 14.14 2.78 -8.59
N GLU A 217 13.16 3.46 -9.16
CA GLU A 217 11.94 3.83 -8.46
C GLU A 217 10.92 2.69 -8.37
N GLN A 218 11.15 1.57 -9.05
CA GLN A 218 10.30 0.37 -8.99
C GLN A 218 10.70 -0.49 -7.79
N LEU A 219 9.93 -0.43 -6.74
CA LEU A 219 10.19 -1.09 -5.46
C LEU A 219 9.22 -2.27 -5.26
N PHE A 220 9.37 -3.30 -6.11
CA PHE A 220 8.53 -4.51 -6.02
C PHE A 220 8.83 -5.31 -4.77
N PHE A 221 7.77 -5.80 -4.13
CA PHE A 221 7.87 -6.73 -3.00
C PHE A 221 6.66 -7.65 -2.94
N PRO A 222 6.84 -8.90 -2.46
CA PRO A 222 5.75 -9.86 -2.35
C PRO A 222 5.00 -9.66 -1.04
N LEU A 223 3.67 -9.53 -1.12
CA LEU A 223 2.77 -9.48 0.04
C LEU A 223 2.45 -10.88 0.55
N GLY A 224 1.95 -11.75 -0.33
CA GLY A 224 1.51 -13.07 0.05
C GLY A 224 0.79 -13.80 -1.10
N ARG A 225 0.41 -15.05 -0.85
CA ARG A 225 -0.35 -15.87 -1.78
C ARG A 225 -1.81 -15.94 -1.38
N THR A 226 -2.71 -15.58 -2.29
CA THR A 226 -4.16 -15.65 -2.08
C THR A 226 -4.65 -17.09 -1.97
N PRO A 227 -5.86 -17.33 -1.43
CA PRO A 227 -6.45 -18.67 -1.45
C PRO A 227 -6.59 -19.29 -2.85
N ASN A 228 -6.71 -18.45 -3.89
CA ASN A 228 -6.79 -18.90 -5.29
C ASN A 228 -5.41 -19.18 -5.91
N GLY A 229 -4.33 -19.15 -5.14
CA GLY A 229 -2.96 -19.42 -5.59
C GLY A 229 -2.29 -18.25 -6.33
N ARG A 230 -2.92 -17.08 -6.43
CA ARG A 230 -2.32 -15.88 -7.02
C ARG A 230 -1.34 -15.25 -6.05
N ASP A 231 -0.14 -15.00 -6.51
CA ASP A 231 0.86 -14.24 -5.76
C ASP A 231 0.54 -12.74 -5.85
N LEU A 232 0.43 -12.08 -4.70
CA LEU A 232 0.26 -10.63 -4.59
C LEU A 232 1.66 -10.01 -4.54
N ILE A 233 1.97 -9.23 -5.54
CA ILE A 233 3.21 -8.46 -5.64
C ILE A 233 2.81 -7.00 -5.83
N GLU A 234 3.33 -6.13 -4.99
CA GLU A 234 3.07 -4.69 -5.04
C GLU A 234 4.34 -3.91 -5.34
N ASP A 235 4.15 -2.70 -5.82
CA ASP A 235 5.23 -1.73 -6.05
C ASP A 235 5.09 -0.57 -5.07
N LEU A 236 6.02 -0.45 -4.12
CA LEU A 236 6.03 0.64 -3.14
C LEU A 236 6.22 2.01 -3.83
N GLY A 237 6.84 2.04 -5.01
CA GLY A 237 6.95 3.25 -5.83
C GLY A 237 5.58 3.77 -6.31
N GLN A 238 4.64 2.86 -6.60
CA GLN A 238 3.26 3.21 -6.99
C GLN A 238 2.34 3.37 -5.79
N MET A 239 2.54 2.58 -4.74
CA MET A 239 1.83 2.65 -3.46
C MET A 239 2.79 3.20 -2.38
N PRO A 240 2.96 4.51 -2.29
CA PRO A 240 4.12 5.12 -1.65
C PRO A 240 4.22 4.89 -0.15
N HIS A 241 3.12 4.60 0.51
CA HIS A 241 3.09 4.49 1.97
C HIS A 241 2.19 3.35 2.40
N MET A 242 2.65 2.62 3.41
CA MET A 242 1.98 1.43 3.92
C MET A 242 1.77 1.50 5.44
N LEU A 243 0.62 0.98 5.88
CA LEU A 243 0.35 0.68 7.28
C LEU A 243 0.28 -0.83 7.47
N VAL A 244 1.11 -1.34 8.37
CA VAL A 244 1.14 -2.77 8.71
C VAL A 244 0.77 -2.95 10.17
N GLY A 245 -0.33 -3.63 10.46
CA GLY A 245 -0.74 -3.91 11.82
C GLY A 245 -0.82 -5.39 12.12
N GLY A 246 -0.48 -5.77 13.36
CA GLY A 246 -0.58 -7.16 13.77
C GLY A 246 -0.07 -7.40 15.18
N SER A 247 -0.73 -8.28 15.93
CA SER A 247 -0.31 -8.66 17.28
C SER A 247 0.98 -9.49 17.29
N THR A 248 1.59 -9.64 18.44
CA THR A 248 2.79 -10.48 18.62
C THR A 248 2.56 -11.91 18.09
N GLY A 249 3.50 -12.40 17.30
CA GLY A 249 3.42 -13.72 16.66
C GLY A 249 2.46 -13.80 15.48
N SER A 250 1.91 -12.67 15.00
CA SER A 250 1.08 -12.63 13.79
C SER A 250 1.87 -12.86 12.50
N GLY A 251 3.18 -12.58 12.49
CA GLY A 251 4.06 -12.68 11.34
C GLY A 251 4.55 -11.34 10.78
N LYS A 252 4.36 -10.23 11.54
CA LYS A 252 4.74 -8.87 11.12
C LYS A 252 6.24 -8.76 10.77
N SER A 253 7.13 -9.22 11.64
CA SER A 253 8.59 -9.15 11.38
C SER A 253 9.00 -9.98 10.16
N VAL A 254 8.42 -11.19 9.99
CA VAL A 254 8.68 -12.02 8.81
C VAL A 254 8.20 -11.32 7.52
N PHE A 255 7.05 -10.66 7.55
CA PHE A 255 6.57 -9.84 6.44
C PHE A 255 7.56 -8.71 6.09
N LEU A 256 8.08 -7.99 7.10
CA LEU A 256 9.09 -6.96 6.89
C LEU A 256 10.39 -7.54 6.33
N PHE A 257 10.81 -8.70 6.81
CA PHE A 257 12.02 -9.38 6.32
C PHE A 257 11.89 -9.76 4.85
N THR A 258 10.74 -10.33 4.43
CA THR A 258 10.50 -10.64 3.01
C THR A 258 10.50 -9.41 2.13
N MET A 259 9.89 -8.31 2.59
CA MET A 259 9.90 -7.03 1.89
C MET A 259 11.32 -6.48 1.75
N LEU A 260 12.04 -6.33 2.86
CA LEU A 260 13.40 -5.78 2.86
C LEU A 260 14.39 -6.66 2.08
N ALA A 261 14.30 -7.99 2.24
CA ALA A 261 15.13 -8.92 1.46
C ALA A 261 14.91 -8.76 -0.04
N THR A 262 13.63 -8.61 -0.46
CA THR A 262 13.31 -8.40 -1.87
C THR A 262 13.88 -7.08 -2.39
N LEU A 263 13.71 -5.99 -1.64
CA LEU A 263 14.25 -4.68 -2.03
C LEU A 263 15.77 -4.72 -2.15
N LEU A 264 16.47 -5.37 -1.22
CA LEU A 264 17.93 -5.54 -1.25
C LEU A 264 18.40 -6.43 -2.41
N MET A 265 17.63 -7.46 -2.78
CA MET A 265 17.96 -8.32 -3.94
C MET A 265 17.78 -7.58 -5.27
N THR A 266 16.81 -6.71 -5.36
CA THR A 266 16.49 -5.95 -6.57
C THR A 266 17.25 -4.63 -6.69
N HIS A 267 17.74 -4.09 -5.57
CA HIS A 267 18.52 -2.86 -5.46
C HIS A 267 19.77 -3.12 -4.59
N PRO A 268 20.74 -3.91 -5.10
CA PRO A 268 21.87 -4.37 -4.30
C PRO A 268 22.92 -3.29 -3.99
N HIS A 269 22.91 -2.17 -4.70
CA HIS A 269 23.85 -1.07 -4.48
C HIS A 269 23.19 0.04 -3.65
N LYS A 270 23.98 0.63 -2.74
CA LYS A 270 23.52 1.73 -1.88
C LYS A 270 23.12 3.00 -2.65
N GLU A 271 23.58 3.14 -3.88
CA GLU A 271 23.24 4.22 -4.80
C GLU A 271 21.85 4.01 -5.45
N ASP A 272 21.29 2.79 -5.36
CA ASP A 272 20.00 2.45 -5.95
C ASP A 272 18.85 2.51 -4.93
N LEU A 273 19.18 2.44 -3.61
CA LEU A 273 18.19 2.43 -2.52
C LEU A 273 18.80 2.87 -1.20
N GLN A 274 18.12 3.73 -0.46
CA GLN A 274 18.44 4.05 0.93
C GLN A 274 17.35 3.53 1.89
N LEU A 275 17.77 3.04 3.05
CA LEU A 275 16.89 2.51 4.09
C LEU A 275 17.03 3.30 5.39
N VAL A 276 15.91 3.67 6.00
CA VAL A 276 15.85 4.12 7.39
C VAL A 276 15.08 3.05 8.16
N LEU A 277 15.77 2.33 9.03
CA LEU A 277 15.15 1.28 9.86
C LEU A 277 15.09 1.75 11.30
N SER A 278 13.88 1.80 11.87
CA SER A 278 13.65 2.23 13.26
C SER A 278 12.78 1.23 14.01
N SER A 279 13.26 0.77 15.17
CA SER A 279 12.51 -0.05 16.11
C SER A 279 12.96 0.27 17.54
N SER A 280 12.04 0.31 18.49
CA SER A 280 12.36 0.42 19.92
C SER A 280 13.16 -0.79 20.47
N LYS A 281 13.24 -1.88 19.67
CA LYS A 281 13.93 -3.12 19.96
C LYS A 281 14.96 -3.37 18.88
N LEU A 282 16.25 -3.25 19.19
CA LEU A 282 17.33 -3.47 18.23
C LEU A 282 17.30 -4.84 17.59
N GLU A 283 16.89 -5.86 18.35
CA GLU A 283 16.78 -7.23 17.88
C GLU A 283 15.82 -7.43 16.71
N ASP A 284 14.85 -6.54 16.51
CA ASP A 284 13.88 -6.67 15.40
C ASP A 284 14.54 -6.49 14.03
N PHE A 285 15.60 -5.68 13.94
CA PHE A 285 16.34 -5.43 12.70
C PHE A 285 17.82 -5.83 12.76
N ILE A 286 18.25 -6.59 13.76
CA ILE A 286 19.66 -6.93 13.98
C ILE A 286 20.34 -7.56 12.74
N HIS A 287 19.60 -8.33 11.94
CA HIS A 287 20.11 -8.95 10.71
C HIS A 287 20.54 -7.92 9.65
N PHE A 288 19.99 -6.69 9.71
CA PHE A 288 20.29 -5.61 8.77
C PHE A 288 21.38 -4.65 9.27
N GLU A 289 21.95 -4.87 10.46
CA GLU A 289 23.00 -4.00 10.99
C GLU A 289 24.23 -3.99 10.07
N GLY A 290 24.81 -2.80 9.89
CA GLY A 290 25.98 -2.61 9.03
C GLY A 290 25.71 -2.75 7.53
N LEU A 291 24.45 -2.68 7.09
CA LEU A 291 24.13 -2.54 5.67
C LEU A 291 24.56 -1.18 5.15
N PRO A 292 25.23 -1.12 3.98
CA PRO A 292 25.64 0.15 3.35
C PRO A 292 24.44 1.01 2.91
N HIS A 293 23.25 0.42 2.79
CA HIS A 293 21.98 1.09 2.47
C HIS A 293 21.39 1.91 3.62
N LEU A 294 21.89 1.72 4.86
CA LEU A 294 21.36 2.45 6.01
C LEU A 294 21.70 3.94 5.90
N TYR A 295 20.70 4.78 5.74
CA TYR A 295 20.84 6.23 5.57
C TYR A 295 21.61 6.89 6.73
N SER A 296 21.29 6.51 7.98
CA SER A 296 21.97 6.97 9.19
C SER A 296 23.24 6.18 9.53
N GLY A 297 23.57 5.15 8.75
CA GLY A 297 24.68 4.23 9.02
C GLY A 297 24.38 3.19 10.12
N ALA A 298 23.24 3.31 10.81
CA ALA A 298 22.84 2.42 11.90
C ALA A 298 21.31 2.25 11.95
N ILE A 299 20.86 1.24 12.69
CA ILE A 299 19.45 1.04 13.05
C ILE A 299 19.12 1.99 14.20
N ILE A 300 17.97 2.68 14.10
CA ILE A 300 17.52 3.69 15.06
C ILE A 300 16.62 3.03 16.11
N SER A 301 17.02 3.11 17.38
CA SER A 301 16.25 2.48 18.49
C SER A 301 15.64 3.47 19.48
N ASP A 302 16.00 4.73 19.41
CA ASP A 302 15.57 5.79 20.32
C ASP A 302 14.63 6.78 19.64
N ALA A 303 13.56 7.19 20.32
CA ALA A 303 12.56 8.11 19.75
C ALA A 303 13.11 9.52 19.49
N THR A 304 14.10 9.96 20.27
CA THR A 304 14.76 11.27 20.07
C THR A 304 15.59 11.23 18.79
N GLU A 305 16.34 10.14 18.58
CA GLU A 305 17.10 9.90 17.37
C GLU A 305 16.18 9.73 16.16
N ALA A 306 15.09 8.94 16.29
CA ALA A 306 14.09 8.78 15.25
C ALA A 306 13.46 10.12 14.85
N THR A 307 13.10 10.96 15.84
CA THR A 307 12.58 12.31 15.60
C THR A 307 13.58 13.18 14.86
N LYS A 308 14.86 13.13 15.26
CA LYS A 308 15.93 13.87 14.61
C LYS A 308 16.11 13.43 13.16
N VAL A 309 16.25 12.13 12.91
CA VAL A 309 16.42 11.59 11.55
C VAL A 309 15.21 11.91 10.66
N ILE A 310 13.98 11.72 11.16
CA ILE A 310 12.79 12.01 10.38
C ILE A 310 12.70 13.51 10.06
N LYS A 311 12.96 14.37 11.03
CA LYS A 311 12.86 15.81 10.84
C LYS A 311 14.02 16.37 10.02
N ASP A 312 15.26 16.12 10.44
CA ASP A 312 16.43 16.82 9.90
C ASP A 312 16.91 16.18 8.58
N VAL A 313 16.73 14.88 8.43
CA VAL A 313 17.23 14.14 7.27
C VAL A 313 16.11 13.90 6.26
N ILE A 314 15.04 13.19 6.66
CA ILE A 314 13.99 12.76 5.71
C ILE A 314 13.12 13.96 5.30
N PHE A 315 12.71 14.82 6.25
CA PHE A 315 11.88 15.97 5.93
C PHE A 315 12.67 17.03 5.14
N GLU A 316 13.91 17.35 5.55
CA GLU A 316 14.74 18.33 4.81
C GLU A 316 15.15 17.80 3.44
N GLU A 317 15.48 16.50 3.32
CA GLU A 317 15.76 15.85 2.05
C GLU A 317 14.53 15.86 1.13
N SER A 318 13.34 15.60 1.67
CA SER A 318 12.10 15.73 0.92
C SER A 318 11.91 17.13 0.35
N GLU A 319 12.13 18.18 1.14
CA GLU A 319 12.03 19.57 0.67
C GLU A 319 13.13 19.90 -0.37
N ARG A 320 14.36 19.41 -0.18
CA ARG A 320 15.43 19.53 -1.17
C ARG A 320 15.03 18.93 -2.51
N ARG A 321 14.50 17.69 -2.50
CA ARG A 321 14.02 17.01 -3.71
C ARG A 321 12.89 17.79 -4.37
N GLY A 322 11.96 18.34 -3.58
CA GLY A 322 10.89 19.19 -4.10
C GLY A 322 11.41 20.40 -4.87
N ARG A 323 12.49 21.08 -4.37
CA ARG A 323 13.15 22.16 -5.09
C ARG A 323 13.81 21.70 -6.38
N LEU A 324 14.54 20.58 -6.35
CA LEU A 324 15.17 20.00 -7.55
C LEU A 324 14.15 19.65 -8.65
N LEU A 325 13.01 19.07 -8.27
CA LEU A 325 11.93 18.76 -9.22
C LEU A 325 11.37 20.06 -9.84
N ALA A 326 11.17 21.11 -9.03
CA ALA A 326 10.68 22.40 -9.50
C ALA A 326 11.68 23.07 -10.45
N GLU A 327 12.98 23.09 -10.12
CA GLU A 327 14.07 23.62 -10.94
C GLU A 327 14.16 22.89 -12.28
N ALA A 328 14.06 21.55 -12.26
CA ALA A 328 14.07 20.70 -13.45
C ALA A 328 12.74 20.75 -14.25
N ARG A 329 11.69 21.41 -13.70
CA ARG A 329 10.34 21.48 -14.28
C ARG A 329 9.75 20.09 -14.58
N VAL A 330 9.80 19.22 -13.57
CA VAL A 330 9.25 17.86 -13.64
C VAL A 330 8.33 17.60 -12.44
N ALA A 331 7.38 16.68 -12.61
CA ALA A 331 6.36 16.40 -11.61
C ALA A 331 6.82 15.42 -10.52
N ASN A 332 7.79 14.56 -10.81
CA ASN A 332 8.19 13.46 -9.93
C ASN A 332 9.64 13.02 -10.18
N ILE A 333 10.13 12.17 -9.26
CA ILE A 333 11.48 11.63 -9.28
C ILE A 333 11.77 10.82 -10.57
N ILE A 334 10.79 10.11 -11.12
CA ILE A 334 10.95 9.29 -12.33
C ILE A 334 11.30 10.19 -13.52
N GLU A 335 10.58 11.31 -13.67
CA GLU A 335 10.87 12.28 -14.73
C GLU A 335 12.19 13.01 -14.51
N TYR A 336 12.53 13.26 -13.23
CA TYR A 336 13.82 13.87 -12.87
C TYR A 336 14.98 12.95 -13.25
N ASN A 337 14.93 11.69 -12.82
CA ASN A 337 16.01 10.72 -13.06
C ASN A 337 16.27 10.43 -14.54
N LYS A 338 15.25 10.59 -15.41
CA LYS A 338 15.43 10.50 -16.86
C LYS A 338 16.26 11.64 -17.47
N LYS A 339 16.40 12.78 -16.77
CA LYS A 339 17.07 13.98 -17.26
C LYS A 339 18.33 14.32 -16.51
N ALA A 340 18.47 13.83 -15.28
CA ALA A 340 19.54 14.19 -14.38
C ALA A 340 20.79 13.34 -14.64
N GLU A 341 21.96 13.96 -14.64
CA GLU A 341 23.27 13.26 -14.64
C GLU A 341 23.45 12.41 -13.37
N LYS A 342 22.99 12.93 -12.23
CA LYS A 342 22.97 12.20 -10.96
C LYS A 342 21.52 11.89 -10.59
N GLN A 343 21.17 10.62 -10.62
CA GLN A 343 19.87 10.14 -10.22
C GLN A 343 19.68 10.27 -8.70
N LEU A 344 18.41 10.42 -8.29
CA LEU A 344 17.99 10.37 -6.90
C LEU A 344 17.49 8.96 -6.60
N GLU A 345 18.14 8.31 -5.67
CA GLU A 345 17.73 6.99 -5.17
C GLU A 345 16.44 7.08 -4.34
N PRO A 346 15.54 6.09 -4.34
CA PRO A 346 14.40 6.04 -3.41
C PRO A 346 14.89 5.85 -1.97
N ILE A 347 14.11 6.40 -1.03
CA ILE A 347 14.33 6.24 0.41
C ILE A 347 13.14 5.50 1.01
N VAL A 348 13.36 4.35 1.62
CA VAL A 348 12.32 3.59 2.32
C VAL A 348 12.53 3.70 3.83
N VAL A 349 11.55 4.29 4.51
CA VAL A 349 11.53 4.48 5.96
C VAL A 349 10.63 3.43 6.58
N VAL A 350 11.17 2.51 7.34
CA VAL A 350 10.45 1.45 8.04
C VAL A 350 10.49 1.71 9.54
N ILE A 351 9.31 1.85 10.14
CA ILE A 351 9.16 2.01 11.59
C ILE A 351 8.40 0.79 12.12
N ASP A 352 9.07 -0.11 12.83
CA ASP A 352 8.48 -1.40 13.24
C ASP A 352 7.41 -1.28 14.33
N GLU A 353 7.61 -0.41 15.33
CA GLU A 353 6.58 -0.13 16.33
C GLU A 353 6.43 1.38 16.56
N PHE A 354 5.56 1.96 15.74
CA PHE A 354 5.29 3.41 15.77
C PHE A 354 4.70 3.88 17.10
N ALA A 355 3.93 3.02 17.74
CA ALA A 355 3.32 3.31 19.04
C ALA A 355 4.38 3.46 20.14
N ASP A 356 5.36 2.56 20.18
CA ASP A 356 6.40 2.57 21.22
C ASP A 356 7.30 3.81 21.10
N LEU A 357 7.62 4.25 19.87
CA LEU A 357 8.35 5.51 19.67
C LEU A 357 7.53 6.72 20.11
N ALA A 358 6.24 6.74 19.78
CA ALA A 358 5.36 7.84 20.15
C ALA A 358 5.14 7.92 21.68
N ASP A 359 5.11 6.79 22.38
CA ASP A 359 4.93 6.72 23.84
C ASP A 359 6.19 7.22 24.60
N GLN A 360 7.40 7.15 24.01
CA GLN A 360 8.62 7.70 24.57
C GLN A 360 8.64 9.24 24.54
N LEU A 361 7.80 9.88 23.70
CA LEU A 361 7.72 11.33 23.57
C LEU A 361 6.78 11.90 24.65
N GLU A 362 7.33 12.49 25.69
CA GLU A 362 6.59 12.92 26.88
C GLU A 362 5.78 14.19 26.62
N THR A 363 6.36 15.17 25.93
CA THR A 363 5.74 16.49 25.72
C THR A 363 4.97 16.58 24.41
N LYS A 364 3.96 17.46 24.39
CA LYS A 364 3.25 17.78 23.15
C LYS A 364 4.20 18.31 22.06
N LYS A 365 5.22 19.08 22.45
CA LYS A 365 6.20 19.64 21.53
C LYS A 365 7.02 18.55 20.84
N GLU A 366 7.46 17.55 21.58
CA GLU A 366 8.19 16.39 21.03
C GLU A 366 7.29 15.59 20.09
N ARG A 367 6.07 15.29 20.49
CA ARG A 367 5.08 14.60 19.65
C ARG A 367 4.82 15.38 18.34
N ASP A 368 4.59 16.68 18.43
CA ASP A 368 4.40 17.51 17.25
C ASP A 368 5.64 17.53 16.35
N ALA A 369 6.84 17.51 16.92
CA ALA A 369 8.10 17.47 16.17
C ALA A 369 8.30 16.13 15.44
N PHE A 370 7.71 15.04 15.92
CA PHE A 370 7.73 13.73 15.29
C PHE A 370 6.60 13.56 14.25
N PHE A 371 5.35 13.83 14.65
CA PHE A 371 4.19 13.54 13.82
C PHE A 371 4.03 14.46 12.61
N LYS A 372 4.33 15.77 12.74
CA LYS A 372 4.18 16.71 11.63
C LYS A 372 5.09 16.40 10.43
N PRO A 373 6.40 16.11 10.60
CA PRO A 373 7.24 15.64 9.50
C PRO A 373 6.75 14.35 8.86
N VAL A 374 6.35 13.34 9.65
CA VAL A 374 5.77 12.09 9.14
C VAL A 374 4.55 12.37 8.26
N GLN A 375 3.64 13.21 8.73
CA GLN A 375 2.45 13.60 7.96
C GLN A 375 2.81 14.30 6.64
N ARG A 376 3.78 15.22 6.65
CA ARG A 376 4.23 15.92 5.44
C ARG A 376 4.90 14.98 4.45
N ILE A 377 5.74 14.06 4.92
CA ILE A 377 6.33 13.02 4.06
C ILE A 377 5.22 12.16 3.45
N ALA A 378 4.22 11.75 4.23
CA ALA A 378 3.10 10.98 3.72
C ALA A 378 2.31 11.73 2.62
N GLN A 379 2.26 13.05 2.65
CA GLN A 379 1.58 13.87 1.63
C GLN A 379 2.39 14.07 0.34
N ALA A 380 3.71 14.21 0.45
CA ALA A 380 4.58 14.61 -0.66
C ALA A 380 5.61 13.55 -1.08
N GLY A 381 5.80 12.49 -0.28
CA GLY A 381 6.87 11.51 -0.47
C GLY A 381 6.81 10.78 -1.81
N ARG A 382 5.61 10.47 -2.31
CA ARG A 382 5.43 9.76 -3.59
C ARG A 382 6.17 10.43 -4.74
N SER A 383 5.94 11.71 -4.95
CA SER A 383 6.60 12.43 -6.05
C SER A 383 8.11 12.59 -5.85
N ARG A 384 8.57 12.51 -4.61
CA ARG A 384 9.96 12.72 -4.19
C ARG A 384 10.76 11.42 -3.98
N GLY A 385 10.14 10.25 -4.19
CA GLY A 385 10.76 8.94 -3.99
C GLY A 385 11.08 8.62 -2.52
N ILE A 386 10.22 9.06 -1.59
CA ILE A 386 10.35 8.77 -0.16
C ILE A 386 9.11 8.00 0.29
N HIS A 387 9.31 6.80 0.82
CA HIS A 387 8.26 5.85 1.12
C HIS A 387 8.23 5.52 2.61
N LEU A 388 7.03 5.49 3.21
CA LEU A 388 6.83 5.17 4.62
C LEU A 388 6.18 3.79 4.78
N VAL A 389 6.78 2.94 5.58
CA VAL A 389 6.19 1.69 6.05
C VAL A 389 6.05 1.80 7.57
N ILE A 390 4.85 2.12 8.02
CA ILE A 390 4.54 2.31 9.44
C ILE A 390 3.93 1.02 9.96
N CYS A 391 4.59 0.41 10.95
CA CYS A 391 4.09 -0.80 11.59
C CYS A 391 3.66 -0.54 13.02
N THR A 392 2.68 -1.31 13.50
CA THR A 392 2.25 -1.24 14.89
C THR A 392 1.55 -2.51 15.36
N GLN A 393 1.76 -2.88 16.61
CA GLN A 393 0.98 -3.91 17.31
C GLN A 393 -0.23 -3.30 18.02
N ARG A 394 -0.23 -1.96 18.23
CA ARG A 394 -1.28 -1.19 18.89
C ARG A 394 -1.80 -0.09 17.98
N PRO A 395 -2.70 -0.42 17.03
CA PRO A 395 -3.25 0.58 16.11
C PRO A 395 -4.27 1.47 16.83
N GLU A 396 -3.81 2.58 17.40
CA GLU A 396 -4.65 3.56 18.08
C GLU A 396 -4.83 4.83 17.24
N ALA A 397 -6.04 5.39 17.22
CA ALA A 397 -6.38 6.59 16.43
C ALA A 397 -5.51 7.82 16.77
N LYS A 398 -5.05 7.92 18.03
CA LYS A 398 -4.17 9.01 18.48
C LYS A 398 -2.76 8.93 17.88
N LEU A 399 -2.33 7.73 17.48
CA LEU A 399 -0.98 7.48 16.97
C LEU A 399 -0.89 7.66 15.45
N VAL A 400 -1.92 7.25 14.70
CA VAL A 400 -2.03 7.47 13.27
C VAL A 400 -3.27 8.31 12.99
N PRO A 401 -3.15 9.64 12.98
CA PRO A 401 -4.29 10.52 12.72
C PRO A 401 -5.00 10.19 11.41
N PRO A 402 -6.32 10.41 11.30
CA PRO A 402 -7.08 10.12 10.08
C PRO A 402 -6.48 10.75 8.81
N THR A 403 -5.92 11.95 8.93
CA THR A 403 -5.25 12.66 7.83
C THR A 403 -3.99 11.95 7.33
N THR A 404 -3.19 11.38 8.23
CA THR A 404 -2.02 10.56 7.88
C THR A 404 -2.47 9.19 7.35
N LYS A 405 -3.44 8.56 8.02
CA LYS A 405 -4.02 7.28 7.60
C LYS A 405 -4.57 7.33 6.17
N ALA A 406 -5.17 8.46 5.76
CA ALA A 406 -5.69 8.65 4.40
C ALA A 406 -4.59 8.62 3.32
N GLN A 407 -3.34 8.89 3.69
CA GLN A 407 -2.20 8.83 2.77
C GLN A 407 -1.53 7.44 2.74
N LEU A 408 -1.82 6.57 3.72
CA LEU A 408 -1.31 5.20 3.80
C LEU A 408 -2.26 4.29 3.00
N ASN A 409 -2.08 4.26 1.67
CA ASN A 409 -2.99 3.58 0.76
C ASN A 409 -2.87 2.06 0.83
N GLY A 410 -1.64 1.54 0.99
CA GLY A 410 -1.40 0.12 1.24
C GLY A 410 -1.60 -0.21 2.72
N ARG A 411 -2.51 -1.13 3.03
CA ARG A 411 -2.78 -1.51 4.42
C ARG A 411 -2.78 -3.02 4.56
N VAL A 412 -1.92 -3.51 5.43
CA VAL A 412 -1.82 -4.93 5.74
C VAL A 412 -2.23 -5.15 7.19
N ALA A 413 -3.28 -5.90 7.41
CA ALA A 413 -3.64 -6.39 8.72
C ALA A 413 -3.31 -7.87 8.81
N LEU A 414 -2.31 -8.20 9.60
CA LEU A 414 -2.13 -9.54 10.14
C LEU A 414 -3.10 -9.72 11.33
N ARG A 415 -3.09 -10.91 11.98
CA ARG A 415 -3.95 -11.13 13.12
C ARG A 415 -3.80 -10.03 14.17
N VAL A 416 -4.91 -9.45 14.59
CA VAL A 416 -5.03 -8.51 15.72
C VAL A 416 -5.92 -9.11 16.83
N ASN A 417 -5.93 -8.48 18.01
CA ASN A 417 -6.62 -9.03 19.16
C ASN A 417 -8.14 -8.78 19.15
N ASP A 418 -8.58 -7.74 18.46
CA ASP A 418 -9.99 -7.29 18.47
C ASP A 418 -10.39 -6.58 17.18
N GLY A 419 -11.71 -6.45 16.97
CA GLY A 419 -12.28 -5.83 15.79
C GLY A 419 -12.07 -4.30 15.71
N ILE A 420 -11.78 -3.62 16.82
CA ILE A 420 -11.48 -2.17 16.82
C ILE A 420 -10.11 -1.98 16.18
N SER A 421 -9.11 -2.73 16.65
CA SER A 421 -7.76 -2.76 16.08
C SER A 421 -7.80 -3.09 14.57
N SER A 422 -8.61 -4.05 14.17
CA SER A 422 -8.81 -4.40 12.76
C SER A 422 -9.35 -3.22 11.95
N ARG A 423 -10.42 -2.57 12.42
CA ARG A 423 -11.00 -1.39 11.74
C ARG A 423 -10.03 -0.22 11.66
N MET A 424 -9.15 -0.08 12.64
CA MET A 424 -8.11 0.96 12.60
C MET A 424 -7.12 0.75 11.46
N ILE A 425 -6.85 -0.49 11.06
CA ILE A 425 -5.92 -0.80 9.96
C ILE A 425 -6.68 -0.84 8.62
N ILE A 426 -7.60 -1.80 8.47
CA ILE A 426 -8.24 -2.14 7.18
C ILE A 426 -9.70 -1.67 7.04
N GLU A 427 -10.24 -0.96 8.04
CA GLU A 427 -11.63 -0.48 8.10
C GLU A 427 -12.71 -1.58 8.08
N ALA A 428 -12.30 -2.82 8.34
CA ALA A 428 -13.14 -3.99 8.49
C ALA A 428 -12.77 -4.77 9.77
N PRO A 429 -13.67 -5.52 10.40
CA PRO A 429 -13.39 -6.20 11.68
C PRO A 429 -12.62 -7.51 11.52
N ASP A 430 -12.38 -7.98 10.30
CA ASP A 430 -12.08 -9.36 9.97
C ASP A 430 -10.70 -9.83 10.43
N ALA A 431 -9.73 -8.93 10.61
CA ALA A 431 -8.37 -9.30 10.97
C ALA A 431 -8.25 -9.91 12.39
N GLN A 432 -9.25 -9.75 13.27
CA GLN A 432 -9.30 -10.44 14.57
C GLN A 432 -9.47 -11.97 14.42
N TYR A 433 -10.06 -12.42 13.31
CA TYR A 433 -10.32 -13.84 13.01
C TYR A 433 -9.20 -14.53 12.23
N LEU A 434 -8.19 -13.78 11.80
CA LEU A 434 -7.03 -14.33 11.09
C LEU A 434 -6.25 -15.31 11.97
N GLN A 435 -5.53 -16.20 11.32
CA GLN A 435 -4.61 -17.10 12.00
C GLN A 435 -3.27 -16.39 12.27
N LYS A 436 -2.46 -16.89 13.21
CA LYS A 436 -1.08 -16.43 13.42
C LYS A 436 -0.19 -16.85 12.24
N HIS A 437 1.06 -16.35 12.22
CA HIS A 437 2.10 -16.73 11.26
C HIS A 437 1.76 -16.42 9.81
N GLY A 438 1.47 -15.14 9.54
CA GLY A 438 1.41 -14.59 8.19
C GLY A 438 0.05 -14.66 7.49
N ASP A 439 -1.03 -15.15 8.14
CA ASP A 439 -2.38 -14.98 7.60
C ASP A 439 -2.76 -13.50 7.70
N MET A 440 -3.09 -12.88 6.57
CA MET A 440 -3.31 -11.44 6.47
C MET A 440 -4.48 -11.07 5.60
N ILE A 441 -4.98 -9.86 5.80
CA ILE A 441 -5.86 -9.16 4.86
C ILE A 441 -5.12 -7.94 4.36
N TYR A 442 -4.96 -7.85 3.07
CA TYR A 442 -4.44 -6.69 2.36
C TYR A 442 -5.59 -5.83 1.86
N ARG A 443 -5.52 -4.53 2.14
CA ARG A 443 -6.43 -3.53 1.60
C ARG A 443 -5.66 -2.61 0.67
N ASN A 444 -6.08 -2.56 -0.57
CA ASN A 444 -5.66 -1.58 -1.55
C ASN A 444 -6.90 -0.80 -2.01
N SER A 445 -6.94 0.50 -1.73
CA SER A 445 -8.10 1.36 -2.00
C SER A 445 -9.41 0.74 -1.49
N ASP A 446 -10.20 0.13 -2.37
CA ASP A 446 -11.55 -0.38 -2.06
C ASP A 446 -11.62 -1.91 -1.95
N THR A 447 -10.53 -2.63 -2.23
CA THR A 447 -10.51 -4.09 -2.21
C THR A 447 -9.87 -4.64 -0.96
N LEU A 448 -10.47 -5.71 -0.41
CA LEU A 448 -9.91 -6.49 0.69
C LEU A 448 -9.55 -7.87 0.15
N GLU A 449 -8.30 -8.25 0.24
CA GLU A 449 -7.83 -9.56 -0.20
C GLU A 449 -7.14 -10.30 0.93
N ARG A 450 -7.61 -11.52 1.22
CA ARG A 450 -6.93 -12.42 2.15
C ARG A 450 -5.77 -13.11 1.46
N ALA A 451 -4.63 -13.19 2.16
CA ALA A 451 -3.45 -13.88 1.66
C ALA A 451 -2.67 -14.53 2.81
N GLN A 452 -1.85 -15.53 2.47
CA GLN A 452 -0.82 -16.09 3.35
C GLN A 452 0.53 -15.46 2.97
N GLY A 453 1.15 -14.76 3.91
CA GLY A 453 2.48 -14.15 3.74
C GLY A 453 3.56 -15.21 3.53
N TYR A 454 4.60 -14.82 2.83
CA TYR A 454 5.76 -15.66 2.57
C TYR A 454 6.62 -15.82 3.81
N LEU A 455 7.22 -16.98 3.93
CA LEU A 455 8.19 -17.29 4.97
C LEU A 455 9.60 -17.23 4.39
N ILE A 456 10.41 -16.30 4.88
CA ILE A 456 11.85 -16.30 4.73
C ILE A 456 12.46 -16.87 6.01
N GLU A 457 13.36 -17.85 5.88
CA GLU A 457 14.10 -18.39 7.01
C GLU A 457 15.29 -17.49 7.33
N ILE A 458 15.68 -17.38 8.60
CA ILE A 458 16.77 -16.47 9.02
C ILE A 458 18.10 -16.74 8.29
N PRO A 459 18.55 -17.98 8.08
CA PRO A 459 19.78 -18.22 7.31
C PRO A 459 19.69 -17.72 5.86
N GLU A 460 18.50 -17.76 5.24
CA GLU A 460 18.28 -17.23 3.89
C GLU A 460 18.37 -15.70 3.88
N LEU A 461 17.78 -15.04 4.88
CA LEU A 461 17.88 -13.59 5.08
C LEU A 461 19.34 -13.14 5.27
N ASP A 462 20.07 -13.82 6.18
CA ASP A 462 21.46 -13.50 6.49
C ASP A 462 22.36 -13.68 5.25
N GLU A 463 22.12 -14.70 4.42
CA GLU A 463 22.84 -14.90 3.16
C GLU A 463 22.60 -13.74 2.18
N ILE A 464 21.36 -13.28 2.03
CA ILE A 464 21.02 -12.14 1.16
C ILE A 464 21.74 -10.88 1.65
N VAL A 465 21.60 -10.57 2.93
CA VAL A 465 22.21 -9.39 3.55
C VAL A 465 23.74 -9.42 3.41
N GLN A 466 24.37 -10.58 3.62
CA GLN A 466 25.82 -10.69 3.48
C GLN A 466 26.28 -10.50 2.03
N ARG A 467 25.58 -11.04 1.04
CA ARG A 467 25.88 -10.81 -0.38
C ARG A 467 25.81 -9.32 -0.75
N VAL A 468 24.79 -8.61 -0.26
CA VAL A 468 24.65 -7.18 -0.47
C VAL A 468 25.80 -6.39 0.16
N LYS A 469 26.19 -6.74 1.38
CA LYS A 469 27.37 -6.15 2.04
C LYS A 469 28.66 -6.37 1.22
N ASP A 470 28.84 -7.56 0.68
CA ASP A 470 30.04 -7.90 -0.09
C ASP A 470 30.10 -7.19 -1.44
N GLN A 471 28.96 -6.91 -2.08
CA GLN A 471 28.90 -6.14 -3.33
C GLN A 471 29.17 -4.64 -3.16
N ASN A 472 29.09 -4.12 -1.95
CA ASN A 472 29.31 -2.70 -1.64
C ASN A 472 30.64 -2.43 -0.91
N LYS A 473 31.54 -3.42 -0.84
CA LYS A 473 32.92 -3.27 -0.35
C LYS A 473 33.84 -2.71 -1.43
#